data_cf8b382d12677ceb253964873bf0ee5e
#
_entry.id   cf8b382d12677ceb253964873bf0ee5e
#
_cell.length_a   1.000
_cell.length_b   1.000
_cell.length_c   1.000
_cell.angle_alpha   90.00
_cell.angle_beta   90.00
_cell.angle_gamma   90.00
#
_symmetry.space_group_name_H-M   'P 1'
#
loop_
_entity.id
_entity.type
_entity.pdbx_description
1 polymer ?
#
loop_
_entity_poly.entity_id
_entity_poly.type
_entity_poly.pdbx_seq_one_letter_code
_entity_poly.pdbx_strand_id
1 'polypeptide(L)'
;MIKSKKLSKIKNLKHGVFNSIGGHSKKIYKSLNCGPGSLDNKIIVKKNLQIVRKKISNKAKNILLLHQIHSNKFIFIDKKYNNRNKPKADAIITDQRNIPIAVLTADCAPILIYDNKIKMIAAIHAGWKGAFKGIISKVIKFMIKKGCEHENITAVIGPSISQKNYEVKGDFKRKFIKKDKNNYKFFKKKKNKLYFDLTSYIYSSLKKIKIRNIDVLNIDTFDIKNKFFSARRALRLKHNDYGRNISIIMLN
;
A
#
# COMPACT_ATOMS: atom_id res chain seq x y z
N MET A 1 -7.22 7.52 -11.45
CA MET A 1 -7.00 7.69 -10.00
C MET A 1 -8.27 7.30 -9.26
N ILE A 2 -8.16 6.41 -8.29
CA ILE A 2 -9.27 5.93 -7.44
C ILE A 2 -9.12 6.58 -6.07
N LYS A 3 -10.24 6.96 -5.45
CA LYS A 3 -10.27 7.60 -4.13
C LYS A 3 -11.17 6.81 -3.18
N SER A 4 -10.82 6.79 -1.91
CA SER A 4 -11.69 6.33 -0.83
C SER A 4 -12.82 7.33 -0.61
N LYS A 5 -14.06 6.85 -0.52
CA LYS A 5 -15.20 7.70 -0.19
C LYS A 5 -15.06 8.34 1.20
N LYS A 6 -14.48 7.62 2.16
CA LYS A 6 -14.28 8.12 3.54
C LYS A 6 -13.23 9.23 3.59
N LEU A 7 -12.04 9.02 3.00
CA LEU A 7 -10.99 10.04 3.00
C LEU A 7 -11.32 11.25 2.11
N SER A 8 -12.16 11.08 1.08
CA SER A 8 -12.59 12.20 0.21
C SER A 8 -13.46 13.24 0.91
N LYS A 9 -14.08 12.88 2.03
CA LYS A 9 -14.87 13.83 2.85
C LYS A 9 -14.01 14.79 3.67
N ILE A 10 -12.70 14.56 3.74
CA ILE A 10 -11.77 15.34 4.58
C ILE A 10 -11.16 16.47 3.76
N LYS A 11 -11.53 17.72 4.05
CA LYS A 11 -11.17 18.92 3.25
C LYS A 11 -9.65 19.09 3.08
N ASN A 12 -8.87 18.92 4.15
CA ASN A 12 -7.41 19.14 4.17
C ASN A 12 -6.59 17.88 3.92
N LEU A 13 -7.17 16.88 3.26
CA LEU A 13 -6.49 15.63 2.94
C LEU A 13 -6.55 15.36 1.44
N LYS A 14 -5.41 15.08 0.84
CA LYS A 14 -5.30 14.61 -0.54
C LYS A 14 -4.85 13.17 -0.54
N HIS A 15 -5.49 12.33 -1.34
CA HIS A 15 -5.10 10.93 -1.46
C HIS A 15 -5.51 10.39 -2.83
N GLY A 16 -4.90 9.30 -3.21
CA GLY A 16 -5.26 8.59 -4.43
C GLY A 16 -4.53 7.28 -4.59
N VAL A 17 -5.20 6.33 -5.22
CA VAL A 17 -4.63 5.08 -5.70
C VAL A 17 -4.59 5.16 -7.23
N PHE A 18 -3.42 5.02 -7.79
CA PHE A 18 -3.22 5.11 -9.23
C PHE A 18 -3.03 3.70 -9.81
N ASN A 19 -3.78 3.43 -10.86
CA ASN A 19 -3.59 2.23 -11.69
C ASN A 19 -2.51 2.49 -12.76
N SER A 20 -2.36 1.57 -13.71
CA SER A 20 -1.32 1.64 -14.74
C SER A 20 -1.57 2.67 -15.86
N ILE A 21 -2.65 3.48 -15.80
CA ILE A 21 -3.06 4.36 -16.90
C ILE A 21 -2.56 5.78 -16.73
N GLY A 22 -2.17 6.42 -17.84
CA GLY A 22 -1.89 7.86 -17.91
C GLY A 22 -0.44 8.24 -17.66
N GLY A 23 0.50 7.35 -17.96
CA GLY A 23 1.93 7.61 -17.92
C GLY A 23 2.61 7.45 -19.28
N HIS A 24 3.93 7.44 -19.27
CA HIS A 24 4.78 7.42 -20.46
C HIS A 24 5.55 6.10 -20.67
N SER A 25 5.50 5.17 -19.72
CA SER A 25 6.21 3.88 -19.85
C SER A 25 5.62 3.03 -20.98
N LYS A 26 6.46 2.20 -21.58
CA LYS A 26 6.11 1.33 -22.72
C LYS A 26 6.22 -0.16 -22.33
N LYS A 27 5.89 -1.06 -23.25
CA LYS A 27 5.99 -2.53 -23.12
C LYS A 27 5.29 -3.02 -21.84
N ILE A 28 5.93 -3.89 -21.06
CA ILE A 28 5.40 -4.48 -19.83
C ILE A 28 5.12 -3.42 -18.73
N TYR A 29 5.64 -2.21 -18.87
CA TYR A 29 5.46 -1.07 -17.94
C TYR A 29 4.38 -0.08 -18.37
N LYS A 30 3.64 -0.35 -19.47
CA LYS A 30 2.62 0.56 -20.02
C LYS A 30 1.49 0.76 -19.01
N SER A 31 1.24 2.00 -18.58
CA SER A 31 1.90 3.25 -18.95
C SER A 31 2.43 4.02 -17.72
N LEU A 32 1.76 3.98 -16.56
CA LEU A 32 2.08 4.76 -15.36
C LEU A 32 2.89 3.92 -14.36
N ASN A 33 4.04 3.38 -14.80
CA ASN A 33 4.95 2.74 -13.86
C ASN A 33 5.60 3.79 -12.96
N CYS A 34 5.38 3.65 -11.64
CA CYS A 34 5.93 4.54 -10.61
C CYS A 34 7.09 3.90 -9.82
N GLY A 35 7.60 2.75 -10.26
CA GLY A 35 8.63 1.98 -9.56
C GLY A 35 10.07 2.36 -9.92
N PRO A 36 10.81 3.20 -9.14
CA PRO A 36 12.21 3.50 -9.45
C PRO A 36 13.14 2.27 -9.39
N GLY A 37 12.73 1.21 -8.70
CA GLY A 37 13.43 -0.07 -8.63
C GLY A 37 13.10 -1.05 -9.75
N SER A 38 12.29 -0.68 -10.74
CA SER A 38 12.05 -1.50 -11.94
C SER A 38 13.18 -1.37 -12.96
N LEU A 39 13.21 -2.29 -13.92
CA LEU A 39 14.11 -2.23 -15.08
C LEU A 39 13.64 -1.23 -16.16
N ASP A 40 12.57 -0.50 -15.92
CA ASP A 40 12.07 0.57 -16.78
C ASP A 40 13.03 1.76 -16.83
N ASN A 41 12.91 2.58 -17.86
CA ASN A 41 13.71 3.80 -18.01
C ASN A 41 13.48 4.77 -16.83
N LYS A 42 14.55 5.11 -16.11
CA LYS A 42 14.50 5.93 -14.90
C LYS A 42 13.95 7.34 -15.11
N ILE A 43 14.23 7.93 -16.29
CA ILE A 43 13.72 9.25 -16.69
C ILE A 43 12.20 9.17 -16.87
N ILE A 44 11.73 8.14 -17.52
CA ILE A 44 10.27 7.90 -17.72
C ILE A 44 9.57 7.69 -16.40
N VAL A 45 10.12 6.85 -15.51
CA VAL A 45 9.57 6.65 -14.15
C VAL A 45 9.52 7.97 -13.37
N LYS A 46 10.55 8.82 -13.47
CA LYS A 46 10.56 10.17 -12.86
C LYS A 46 9.43 11.05 -13.42
N LYS A 47 9.21 11.05 -14.74
CA LYS A 47 8.09 11.75 -15.39
C LYS A 47 6.73 11.23 -14.87
N ASN A 48 6.56 9.91 -14.74
CA ASN A 48 5.34 9.32 -14.19
C ASN A 48 5.08 9.76 -12.74
N LEU A 49 6.12 9.80 -11.89
CA LEU A 49 6.00 10.30 -10.52
C LEU A 49 5.62 11.80 -10.49
N GLN A 50 6.11 12.61 -11.43
CA GLN A 50 5.72 14.01 -11.56
C GLN A 50 4.23 14.15 -11.94
N ILE A 51 3.72 13.30 -12.84
CA ILE A 51 2.28 13.26 -13.18
C ILE A 51 1.45 12.97 -11.93
N VAL A 52 1.83 11.94 -11.16
CA VAL A 52 1.14 11.58 -9.91
C VAL A 52 1.18 12.75 -8.92
N ARG A 53 2.34 13.37 -8.71
CA ARG A 53 2.51 14.52 -7.83
C ARG A 53 1.56 15.67 -8.18
N LYS A 54 1.55 16.08 -9.46
CA LYS A 54 0.67 17.16 -9.96
C LYS A 54 -0.81 16.82 -9.78
N LYS A 55 -1.20 15.55 -10.02
CA LYS A 55 -2.61 15.10 -9.82
C LYS A 55 -3.04 15.11 -8.34
N ILE A 56 -2.13 15.02 -7.40
CA ILE A 56 -2.44 15.14 -5.97
C ILE A 56 -2.56 16.59 -5.57
N SER A 57 -1.56 17.42 -5.87
CA SER A 57 -1.58 18.85 -5.61
C SER A 57 -0.44 19.56 -6.34
N ASN A 58 -0.72 20.74 -6.86
CA ASN A 58 0.33 21.62 -7.42
C ASN A 58 1.30 22.13 -6.34
N LYS A 59 0.84 22.21 -5.09
CA LYS A 59 1.63 22.62 -3.91
C LYS A 59 2.47 21.47 -3.33
N ALA A 60 2.26 20.22 -3.81
CA ALA A 60 2.97 19.06 -3.28
C ALA A 60 4.48 19.16 -3.53
N LYS A 61 5.27 18.91 -2.49
CA LYS A 61 6.71 18.64 -2.58
C LYS A 61 6.96 17.33 -3.33
N ASN A 62 8.20 16.91 -3.45
CA ASN A 62 8.53 15.61 -4.04
C ASN A 62 7.89 14.47 -3.24
N ILE A 63 7.40 13.44 -3.96
CA ILE A 63 6.81 12.27 -3.32
C ILE A 63 7.89 11.54 -2.54
N LEU A 64 7.67 11.31 -1.25
CA LEU A 64 8.53 10.47 -0.43
C LEU A 64 8.21 9.00 -0.68
N LEU A 65 9.22 8.27 -1.14
CA LEU A 65 9.20 6.83 -1.38
C LEU A 65 10.29 6.15 -0.57
N LEU A 66 10.02 4.92 -0.16
CA LEU A 66 10.96 4.05 0.54
C LEU A 66 11.62 3.04 -0.41
N HIS A 67 12.74 2.49 0.03
CA HIS A 67 13.20 1.20 -0.46
C HIS A 67 12.44 0.10 0.30
N GLN A 68 11.32 -0.37 -0.29
CA GLN A 68 10.44 -1.38 0.31
C GLN A 68 11.09 -2.76 0.26
N ILE A 69 11.14 -3.44 1.40
CA ILE A 69 11.85 -4.72 1.61
C ILE A 69 10.96 -5.82 2.20
N HIS A 70 9.63 -5.64 2.19
CA HIS A 70 8.63 -6.54 2.77
C HIS A 70 8.89 -6.81 4.26
N SER A 71 9.28 -5.78 5.00
CA SER A 71 9.55 -5.80 6.44
C SER A 71 8.36 -5.32 7.26
N ASN A 72 8.56 -5.18 8.58
CA ASN A 72 7.67 -4.44 9.48
C ASN A 72 8.30 -3.16 10.01
N LYS A 73 9.30 -2.61 9.29
CA LYS A 73 9.95 -1.35 9.60
C LYS A 73 9.12 -0.18 9.04
N PHE A 74 9.07 0.90 9.79
CA PHE A 74 8.49 2.17 9.34
C PHE A 74 9.45 3.32 9.65
N ILE A 75 9.22 4.46 9.05
CA ILE A 75 9.88 5.72 9.37
C ILE A 75 8.84 6.77 9.73
N PHE A 76 9.21 7.66 10.63
CA PHE A 76 8.46 8.87 10.94
C PHE A 76 9.19 10.08 10.38
N ILE A 77 8.48 10.87 9.59
CA ILE A 77 8.98 12.08 8.95
C ILE A 77 8.45 13.27 9.75
N ASP A 78 9.32 13.91 10.49
CA ASP A 78 9.07 15.15 11.19
C ASP A 78 9.75 16.35 10.50
N LYS A 79 9.72 17.52 11.15
CA LYS A 79 10.36 18.74 10.64
C LYS A 79 11.87 18.62 10.48
N LYS A 80 12.53 17.75 11.26
CA LYS A 80 13.98 17.54 11.27
C LYS A 80 14.44 16.48 10.26
N TYR A 81 13.50 15.77 9.61
CA TYR A 81 13.84 14.69 8.70
C TYR A 81 14.63 15.17 7.49
N ASN A 82 15.83 14.65 7.32
CA ASN A 82 16.68 14.91 6.18
C ASN A 82 16.63 13.75 5.16
N ASN A 83 16.10 14.01 3.98
CA ASN A 83 15.82 13.01 2.93
C ASN A 83 17.05 12.65 2.08
N ARG A 84 18.25 12.62 2.63
CA ARG A 84 19.48 12.31 1.84
C ARG A 84 19.50 10.86 1.35
N ASN A 85 18.94 9.92 2.08
CA ASN A 85 18.91 8.49 1.73
C ASN A 85 17.49 7.93 1.77
N LYS A 86 17.14 7.05 0.80
CA LYS A 86 15.88 6.30 0.84
C LYS A 86 15.99 5.18 1.88
N PRO A 87 15.36 5.29 3.05
CA PRO A 87 15.48 4.28 4.08
C PRO A 87 14.80 2.96 3.67
N LYS A 88 15.37 1.85 4.14
CA LYS A 88 14.81 0.50 3.96
C LYS A 88 13.68 0.27 4.95
N ALA A 89 12.45 0.50 4.54
CA ALA A 89 11.23 0.32 5.34
C ALA A 89 10.01 0.11 4.44
N ASP A 90 8.88 -0.24 5.04
CA ASP A 90 7.64 -0.56 4.32
C ASP A 90 6.44 0.31 4.78
N ALA A 91 6.68 1.29 5.64
CA ALA A 91 5.69 2.31 5.97
C ALA A 91 6.33 3.66 6.26
N ILE A 92 5.59 4.73 5.92
CA ILE A 92 5.93 6.12 6.23
C ILE A 92 4.80 6.70 7.05
N ILE A 93 5.14 7.46 8.08
CA ILE A 93 4.21 8.21 8.92
C ILE A 93 4.68 9.66 8.92
N THR A 94 3.75 10.62 8.89
CA THR A 94 4.07 12.05 9.02
C THR A 94 2.88 12.87 9.53
N ASP A 95 3.18 13.98 10.19
CA ASP A 95 2.27 15.07 10.55
C ASP A 95 2.54 16.33 9.70
N GLN A 96 3.50 16.26 8.76
CA GLN A 96 3.93 17.41 7.98
C GLN A 96 3.01 17.67 6.79
N ARG A 97 2.65 18.95 6.58
CA ARG A 97 1.83 19.40 5.43
C ARG A 97 2.62 19.47 4.13
N ASN A 98 1.91 19.31 3.02
CA ASN A 98 2.43 19.39 1.66
C ASN A 98 3.56 18.39 1.33
N ILE A 99 3.75 17.37 2.19
CA ILE A 99 4.66 16.26 1.96
C ILE A 99 3.85 15.02 1.57
N PRO A 100 3.77 14.68 0.29
CA PRO A 100 3.10 13.46 -0.13
C PRO A 100 3.95 12.24 0.21
N ILE A 101 3.38 11.34 0.99
CA ILE A 101 3.98 10.03 1.30
C ILE A 101 3.27 8.94 0.51
N ALA A 102 4.01 7.96 0.00
CA ALA A 102 3.43 6.94 -0.86
C ALA A 102 4.12 5.59 -0.71
N VAL A 103 3.37 4.54 -1.07
CA VAL A 103 3.88 3.18 -1.23
C VAL A 103 3.61 2.65 -2.63
N LEU A 104 4.49 1.78 -3.07
CA LEU A 104 4.44 1.13 -4.38
C LEU A 104 3.99 -0.32 -4.21
N THR A 105 3.09 -0.76 -5.06
CA THR A 105 2.54 -2.13 -5.00
C THR A 105 2.36 -2.73 -6.38
N ALA A 106 2.45 -4.06 -6.44
CA ALA A 106 1.94 -4.90 -7.48
C ALA A 106 1.51 -6.20 -6.79
N ASP A 107 0.22 -6.30 -6.46
CA ASP A 107 -0.46 -7.35 -5.69
C ASP A 107 -0.45 -7.20 -4.15
N CYS A 108 0.62 -6.66 -3.54
CA CYS A 108 0.60 -6.30 -2.12
C CYS A 108 -0.46 -5.22 -1.84
N ALA A 109 -1.06 -5.24 -0.66
CA ALA A 109 -2.06 -4.24 -0.28
C ALA A 109 -1.40 -2.94 0.20
N PRO A 110 -1.71 -1.79 -0.40
CA PRO A 110 -1.40 -0.49 0.19
C PRO A 110 -2.43 -0.17 1.26
N ILE A 111 -2.00 0.43 2.37
CA ILE A 111 -2.92 0.93 3.40
C ILE A 111 -2.62 2.41 3.60
N LEU A 112 -3.64 3.25 3.48
CA LEU A 112 -3.57 4.68 3.76
C LEU A 112 -4.30 4.94 5.08
N ILE A 113 -3.66 5.66 5.99
CA ILE A 113 -4.20 5.96 7.32
C ILE A 113 -4.21 7.47 7.54
N TYR A 114 -5.26 7.95 8.19
CA TYR A 114 -5.41 9.32 8.62
C TYR A 114 -6.02 9.38 10.02
N ASP A 115 -5.43 10.16 10.90
CA ASP A 115 -6.01 10.55 12.19
C ASP A 115 -6.60 11.96 12.08
N ASN A 116 -7.88 12.08 12.46
CA ASN A 116 -8.62 13.34 12.30
C ASN A 116 -8.33 14.36 13.40
N LYS A 117 -7.84 13.96 14.58
CA LYS A 117 -7.55 14.85 15.71
C LYS A 117 -6.14 15.44 15.59
N ILE A 118 -5.15 14.58 15.55
CA ILE A 118 -3.71 14.94 15.50
C ILE A 118 -3.28 15.38 14.08
N LYS A 119 -4.09 15.09 13.04
CA LYS A 119 -3.75 15.35 11.64
C LYS A 119 -2.48 14.61 11.20
N MET A 120 -2.36 13.36 11.60
CA MET A 120 -1.25 12.47 11.22
C MET A 120 -1.69 11.50 10.13
N ILE A 121 -0.80 11.22 9.18
CA ILE A 121 -1.04 10.28 8.08
C ILE A 121 0.01 9.17 8.04
N ALA A 122 -0.37 8.02 7.49
CA ALA A 122 0.57 6.97 7.17
C ALA A 122 0.24 6.31 5.82
N ALA A 123 1.29 5.85 5.14
CA ALA A 123 1.20 4.98 3.98
C ALA A 123 1.98 3.69 4.26
N ILE A 124 1.32 2.52 4.15
CA ILE A 124 1.89 1.22 4.50
C ILE A 124 1.87 0.31 3.27
N HIS A 125 3.00 -0.30 2.96
CA HIS A 125 3.10 -1.44 2.05
C HIS A 125 2.89 -2.73 2.84
N ALA A 126 1.72 -3.34 2.71
CA ALA A 126 1.35 -4.55 3.40
C ALA A 126 1.32 -5.76 2.44
N GLY A 127 2.49 -6.24 2.03
CA GLY A 127 2.63 -7.59 1.49
C GLY A 127 2.46 -8.61 2.62
N TRP A 128 2.26 -9.90 2.27
CA TRP A 128 2.03 -10.95 3.26
C TRP A 128 3.10 -11.02 4.35
N LYS A 129 4.40 -10.82 4.00
CA LYS A 129 5.51 -10.85 4.97
C LYS A 129 5.40 -9.71 5.98
N GLY A 130 5.17 -8.49 5.50
CA GLY A 130 5.00 -7.31 6.36
C GLY A 130 3.76 -7.41 7.24
N ALA A 131 2.61 -7.81 6.68
CA ALA A 131 1.37 -8.04 7.40
C ALA A 131 1.52 -9.14 8.46
N PHE A 132 2.14 -10.27 8.10
CA PHE A 132 2.45 -11.35 9.04
C PHE A 132 3.38 -10.89 10.18
N LYS A 133 4.40 -10.08 9.89
CA LYS A 133 5.33 -9.51 10.90
C LYS A 133 4.72 -8.37 11.71
N GLY A 134 3.47 -7.97 11.44
CA GLY A 134 2.72 -7.00 12.23
C GLY A 134 3.02 -5.53 11.91
N ILE A 135 3.36 -5.18 10.67
CA ILE A 135 3.63 -3.78 10.28
C ILE A 135 2.47 -2.85 10.63
N ILE A 136 1.22 -3.31 10.43
CA ILE A 136 0.02 -2.52 10.71
C ILE A 136 -0.05 -2.17 12.19
N SER A 137 0.11 -3.17 13.06
CA SER A 137 0.09 -2.97 14.51
C SER A 137 1.21 -2.03 14.97
N LYS A 138 2.42 -2.16 14.40
CA LYS A 138 3.54 -1.26 14.74
C LYS A 138 3.26 0.19 14.38
N VAL A 139 2.72 0.44 13.18
CA VAL A 139 2.37 1.80 12.72
C VAL A 139 1.28 2.40 13.61
N ILE A 140 0.18 1.67 13.84
CA ILE A 140 -0.92 2.17 14.68
C ILE A 140 -0.45 2.42 16.12
N LYS A 141 0.30 1.50 16.74
CA LYS A 141 0.86 1.70 18.09
C LYS A 141 1.73 2.96 18.17
N PHE A 142 2.54 3.21 17.15
CA PHE A 142 3.33 4.45 17.08
C PHE A 142 2.44 5.69 16.97
N MET A 143 1.41 5.67 16.11
CA MET A 143 0.47 6.79 16.00
C MET A 143 -0.25 7.06 17.33
N ILE A 144 -0.71 6.02 18.03
CA ILE A 144 -1.31 6.14 19.37
C ILE A 144 -0.31 6.74 20.37
N LYS A 145 0.95 6.29 20.37
CA LYS A 145 2.02 6.89 21.20
C LYS A 145 2.25 8.38 20.92
N LYS A 146 1.91 8.82 19.71
CA LYS A 146 1.97 10.25 19.29
C LYS A 146 0.68 11.02 19.58
N GLY A 147 -0.27 10.44 20.31
CA GLY A 147 -1.52 11.09 20.73
C GLY A 147 -2.73 10.83 19.81
N CYS A 148 -2.59 9.99 18.77
CA CYS A 148 -3.75 9.55 18.01
C CYS A 148 -4.66 8.64 18.87
N GLU A 149 -5.94 8.60 18.55
CA GLU A 149 -6.93 7.76 19.22
C GLU A 149 -7.58 6.82 18.20
N HIS A 150 -7.93 5.60 18.63
CA HIS A 150 -8.45 4.56 17.73
C HIS A 150 -9.70 5.00 16.96
N GLU A 151 -10.59 5.75 17.60
CA GLU A 151 -11.84 6.27 17.05
C GLU A 151 -11.63 7.37 16.01
N ASN A 152 -10.54 8.13 16.11
CA ASN A 152 -10.19 9.20 15.18
C ASN A 152 -9.43 8.69 13.95
N ILE A 153 -8.97 7.43 13.96
CA ILE A 153 -8.22 6.83 12.86
C ILE A 153 -9.16 6.26 11.80
N THR A 154 -8.99 6.73 10.58
CA THR A 154 -9.56 6.13 9.37
C THR A 154 -8.46 5.38 8.62
N ALA A 155 -8.70 4.11 8.30
CA ALA A 155 -7.81 3.27 7.50
C ALA A 155 -8.48 2.89 6.17
N VAL A 156 -7.72 2.94 5.08
CA VAL A 156 -8.16 2.52 3.74
C VAL A 156 -7.26 1.42 3.24
N ILE A 157 -7.81 0.24 2.99
CA ILE A 157 -7.13 -0.86 2.33
C ILE A 157 -7.34 -0.69 0.83
N GLY A 158 -6.25 -0.46 0.09
CA GLY A 158 -6.29 -0.26 -1.35
C GLY A 158 -6.32 -1.56 -2.15
N PRO A 159 -6.35 -1.46 -3.49
CA PRO A 159 -6.33 -2.59 -4.40
C PRO A 159 -5.17 -3.54 -4.15
N SER A 160 -5.46 -4.83 -4.13
CA SER A 160 -4.49 -5.90 -3.97
C SER A 160 -4.93 -7.16 -4.73
N ILE A 161 -4.09 -8.17 -4.77
CA ILE A 161 -4.48 -9.45 -5.35
C ILE A 161 -5.63 -10.08 -4.55
N SER A 162 -6.70 -10.48 -5.24
CA SER A 162 -7.84 -11.12 -4.60
C SER A 162 -7.55 -12.56 -4.19
N GLN A 163 -8.30 -13.10 -3.23
CA GLN A 163 -8.18 -14.48 -2.79
C GLN A 163 -8.22 -15.48 -3.96
N LYS A 164 -9.12 -15.29 -4.92
CA LYS A 164 -9.28 -16.20 -6.10
C LYS A 164 -8.04 -16.33 -6.97
N ASN A 165 -7.12 -15.36 -6.90
CA ASN A 165 -5.90 -15.29 -7.70
C ASN A 165 -4.61 -15.44 -6.88
N TYR A 166 -4.71 -15.42 -5.55
CA TYR A 166 -3.55 -15.51 -4.66
C TYR A 166 -3.27 -16.96 -4.20
N GLU A 167 -2.88 -17.79 -5.15
CA GLU A 167 -2.42 -19.16 -4.87
C GLU A 167 -1.17 -19.15 -3.99
N VAL A 168 -1.14 -19.99 -2.96
CA VAL A 168 -0.04 -20.14 -2.00
C VAL A 168 0.24 -21.63 -1.72
N LYS A 169 1.43 -21.94 -1.17
CA LYS A 169 1.81 -23.32 -0.81
C LYS A 169 1.36 -23.69 0.61
N GLY A 170 1.40 -24.99 0.94
CA GLY A 170 0.96 -25.50 2.24
C GLY A 170 1.80 -25.01 3.42
N ASP A 171 3.13 -24.84 3.23
CA ASP A 171 4.04 -24.29 4.25
C ASP A 171 3.68 -22.83 4.62
N PHE A 172 3.21 -22.05 3.65
CA PHE A 172 2.67 -20.72 3.90
C PHE A 172 1.48 -20.77 4.87
N LYS A 173 0.50 -21.67 4.62
CA LYS A 173 -0.66 -21.86 5.51
C LYS A 173 -0.21 -22.28 6.91
N ARG A 174 0.70 -23.26 7.02
CA ARG A 174 1.23 -23.74 8.31
C ARG A 174 1.82 -22.59 9.16
N LYS A 175 2.61 -21.69 8.57
CA LYS A 175 3.16 -20.50 9.26
C LYS A 175 2.07 -19.62 9.86
N PHE A 176 1.02 -19.32 9.12
CA PHE A 176 -0.08 -18.48 9.59
C PHE A 176 -0.89 -19.14 10.71
N ILE A 177 -1.17 -20.44 10.60
CA ILE A 177 -1.92 -21.20 11.61
C ILE A 177 -1.08 -21.36 12.89
N LYS A 178 0.24 -21.61 12.78
CA LYS A 178 1.14 -21.67 13.94
C LYS A 178 1.13 -20.36 14.74
N LYS A 179 1.01 -19.22 14.06
CA LYS A 179 0.95 -17.91 14.71
C LYS A 179 -0.38 -17.65 15.44
N ASP A 180 -1.50 -18.06 14.84
CA ASP A 180 -2.84 -17.93 15.39
C ASP A 180 -3.74 -18.92 14.64
N LYS A 181 -4.33 -19.90 15.38
CA LYS A 181 -5.22 -20.93 14.80
C LYS A 181 -6.37 -20.31 13.99
N ASN A 182 -6.91 -19.17 14.43
CA ASN A 182 -7.99 -18.46 13.75
C ASN A 182 -7.64 -17.94 12.35
N ASN A 183 -6.36 -17.98 11.97
CA ASN A 183 -5.96 -17.58 10.61
C ASN A 183 -6.39 -18.57 9.54
N TYR A 184 -6.87 -19.79 9.91
CA TYR A 184 -7.36 -20.78 8.93
C TYR A 184 -8.44 -20.21 8.02
N LYS A 185 -9.29 -19.31 8.53
CA LYS A 185 -10.41 -18.68 7.81
C LYS A 185 -10.00 -17.84 6.61
N PHE A 186 -8.74 -17.40 6.52
CA PHE A 186 -8.21 -16.64 5.39
C PHE A 186 -7.72 -17.53 4.25
N PHE A 187 -7.86 -18.85 4.39
CA PHE A 187 -7.43 -19.82 3.39
C PHE A 187 -8.63 -20.57 2.80
N LYS A 188 -8.62 -20.67 1.46
CA LYS A 188 -9.63 -21.45 0.72
C LYS A 188 -8.94 -22.50 -0.13
N LYS A 189 -9.38 -23.76 -0.07
CA LYS A 189 -8.95 -24.84 -0.97
C LYS A 189 -9.91 -24.92 -2.16
N LYS A 190 -9.39 -24.96 -3.38
CA LYS A 190 -10.15 -25.17 -4.62
C LYS A 190 -9.31 -25.98 -5.60
N LYS A 191 -9.85 -27.10 -6.14
CA LYS A 191 -9.14 -27.99 -7.10
C LYS A 191 -7.70 -28.28 -6.64
N ASN A 192 -7.52 -28.79 -5.43
CA ASN A 192 -6.23 -29.12 -4.80
C ASN A 192 -5.24 -27.93 -4.63
N LYS A 193 -5.60 -26.73 -4.97
CA LYS A 193 -4.83 -25.51 -4.77
C LYS A 193 -5.31 -24.73 -3.58
N LEU A 194 -4.39 -24.04 -2.91
CA LEU A 194 -4.67 -23.25 -1.72
C LEU A 194 -4.57 -21.77 -2.06
N TYR A 195 -5.53 -20.98 -1.60
CA TYR A 195 -5.62 -19.54 -1.86
C TYR A 195 -5.70 -18.77 -0.55
N PHE A 196 -5.02 -17.63 -0.49
CA PHE A 196 -4.97 -16.76 0.69
C PHE A 196 -5.68 -15.43 0.47
N ASP A 197 -6.48 -15.02 1.45
CA ASP A 197 -7.17 -13.71 1.46
C ASP A 197 -6.34 -12.68 2.24
N LEU A 198 -5.48 -11.96 1.52
CA LEU A 198 -4.63 -10.92 2.10
C LEU A 198 -5.46 -9.74 2.61
N THR A 199 -6.48 -9.33 1.87
CA THR A 199 -7.34 -8.19 2.22
C THR A 199 -8.10 -8.45 3.51
N SER A 200 -8.74 -9.61 3.65
CA SER A 200 -9.45 -9.99 4.87
C SER A 200 -8.52 -10.20 6.07
N TYR A 201 -7.31 -10.70 5.85
CA TYR A 201 -6.28 -10.80 6.90
C TYR A 201 -5.87 -9.41 7.43
N ILE A 202 -5.64 -8.44 6.53
CA ILE A 202 -5.31 -7.06 6.88
C ILE A 202 -6.49 -6.39 7.60
N TYR A 203 -7.71 -6.55 7.08
CA TYR A 203 -8.92 -6.03 7.71
C TYR A 203 -9.08 -6.56 9.14
N SER A 204 -8.94 -7.87 9.33
CA SER A 204 -8.97 -8.50 10.66
C SER A 204 -7.85 -7.96 11.57
N SER A 205 -6.65 -7.72 11.04
CA SER A 205 -5.54 -7.12 11.79
C SER A 205 -5.86 -5.72 12.29
N LEU A 206 -6.49 -4.87 11.46
CA LEU A 206 -6.97 -3.54 11.84
C LEU A 206 -8.06 -3.61 12.91
N LYS A 207 -9.02 -4.55 12.77
CA LYS A 207 -10.08 -4.76 13.77
C LYS A 207 -9.52 -5.23 15.13
N LYS A 208 -8.56 -6.15 15.13
CA LYS A 208 -7.90 -6.64 16.36
C LYS A 208 -7.22 -5.51 17.16
N ILE A 209 -6.74 -4.47 16.48
CA ILE A 209 -6.16 -3.28 17.13
C ILE A 209 -7.18 -2.14 17.26
N LYS A 210 -8.47 -2.47 17.33
CA LYS A 210 -9.59 -1.58 17.63
C LYS A 210 -9.86 -0.46 16.60
N ILE A 211 -9.31 -0.52 15.40
CA ILE A 211 -9.67 0.42 14.33
C ILE A 211 -11.05 0.05 13.79
N ARG A 212 -12.02 0.96 13.92
CA ARG A 212 -13.42 0.77 13.50
C ARG A 212 -13.72 1.37 12.16
N ASN A 213 -13.14 2.53 11.86
CA ASN A 213 -13.39 3.25 10.60
C ASN A 213 -12.47 2.76 9.48
N ILE A 214 -12.88 1.67 8.84
CA ILE A 214 -12.12 1.02 7.75
C ILE A 214 -12.90 1.15 6.45
N ASP A 215 -12.21 1.53 5.36
CA ASP A 215 -12.71 1.46 3.98
C ASP A 215 -11.88 0.41 3.21
N VAL A 216 -12.53 -0.35 2.34
CA VAL A 216 -11.87 -1.38 1.53
C VAL A 216 -12.18 -1.11 0.05
N LEU A 217 -11.15 -0.77 -0.70
CA LEU A 217 -11.25 -0.68 -2.15
C LEU A 217 -11.10 -2.10 -2.70
N ASN A 218 -12.21 -2.81 -2.83
CA ASN A 218 -12.24 -4.22 -3.21
C ASN A 218 -11.99 -4.40 -4.72
N ILE A 219 -10.75 -4.12 -5.15
CA ILE A 219 -10.32 -4.19 -6.55
C ILE A 219 -9.15 -5.17 -6.65
N ASP A 220 -9.31 -6.18 -7.51
CA ASP A 220 -8.29 -7.19 -7.76
C ASP A 220 -7.23 -6.66 -8.75
N THR A 221 -5.98 -6.54 -8.30
CA THR A 221 -4.88 -6.10 -9.16
C THR A 221 -4.47 -7.12 -10.22
N PHE A 222 -4.77 -8.41 -9.98
CA PHE A 222 -4.50 -9.48 -10.94
C PHE A 222 -5.42 -9.41 -12.15
N ASP A 223 -6.65 -8.95 -12.00
CA ASP A 223 -7.60 -8.81 -13.11
C ASP A 223 -7.15 -7.65 -14.03
N ILE A 224 -6.84 -8.00 -15.30
CA ILE A 224 -6.35 -7.02 -16.29
C ILE A 224 -7.39 -5.92 -16.59
N LYS A 225 -8.69 -6.22 -16.43
CA LYS A 225 -9.79 -5.25 -16.63
C LYS A 225 -9.68 -4.06 -15.68
N ASN A 226 -9.10 -4.26 -14.49
CA ASN A 226 -8.88 -3.22 -13.49
C ASN A 226 -7.66 -2.32 -13.80
N LYS A 227 -6.86 -2.69 -14.82
CA LYS A 227 -5.73 -1.89 -15.31
C LYS A 227 -4.68 -1.59 -14.25
N PHE A 228 -4.39 -2.55 -13.35
CA PHE A 228 -3.29 -2.47 -12.40
C PHE A 228 -2.09 -3.31 -12.86
N PHE A 229 -0.89 -2.91 -12.46
CA PHE A 229 0.25 -3.81 -12.51
C PHE A 229 0.09 -4.91 -11.46
N SER A 230 0.49 -6.14 -11.83
CA SER A 230 0.43 -7.31 -10.97
C SER A 230 1.68 -8.17 -11.15
N ALA A 231 2.40 -8.39 -10.05
CA ALA A 231 3.58 -9.26 -10.02
C ALA A 231 3.20 -10.72 -10.33
N ARG A 232 2.07 -11.20 -9.78
CA ARG A 232 1.57 -12.55 -10.03
C ARG A 232 1.21 -12.78 -11.50
N ARG A 233 0.60 -11.77 -12.15
CA ARG A 233 0.28 -11.84 -13.58
C ARG A 233 1.55 -11.81 -14.42
N ALA A 234 2.50 -10.93 -14.11
CA ALA A 234 3.79 -10.88 -14.79
C ALA A 234 4.55 -12.21 -14.68
N LEU A 235 4.58 -12.80 -13.49
CA LEU A 235 5.20 -14.12 -13.29
C LEU A 235 4.53 -15.21 -14.13
N ARG A 236 3.20 -15.23 -14.21
CA ARG A 236 2.48 -16.19 -15.06
C ARG A 236 2.76 -16.00 -16.55
N LEU A 237 3.01 -14.77 -16.98
CA LEU A 237 3.38 -14.40 -18.35
C LEU A 237 4.89 -14.54 -18.59
N LYS A 238 5.65 -15.07 -17.63
CA LYS A 238 7.11 -15.24 -17.71
C LYS A 238 7.88 -13.93 -17.97
N HIS A 239 7.34 -12.78 -17.53
CA HIS A 239 8.05 -11.52 -17.60
C HIS A 239 9.15 -11.49 -16.52
N ASN A 240 10.30 -10.92 -16.85
CA ASN A 240 11.45 -10.77 -15.94
C ASN A 240 11.29 -9.60 -14.94
N ASP A 241 10.35 -8.68 -15.18
CA ASP A 241 10.00 -7.58 -14.27
C ASP A 241 8.55 -7.13 -14.47
N TYR A 242 8.10 -6.13 -13.72
CA TYR A 242 6.73 -5.57 -13.79
C TYR A 242 6.71 -4.12 -13.31
N GLY A 243 5.69 -3.36 -13.74
CA GLY A 243 5.42 -2.02 -13.25
C GLY A 243 4.88 -2.01 -11.80
N ARG A 244 4.95 -0.84 -11.15
CA ARG A 244 4.44 -0.63 -9.78
C ARG A 244 3.37 0.44 -9.79
N ASN A 245 2.22 0.12 -9.22
CA ASN A 245 1.14 1.05 -8.90
C ASN A 245 1.57 1.90 -7.70
N ILE A 246 1.01 3.10 -7.56
CA ILE A 246 1.31 3.99 -6.43
C ILE A 246 0.04 4.35 -5.67
N SER A 247 0.12 4.27 -4.34
CA SER A 247 -0.91 4.75 -3.41
C SER A 247 -0.31 5.85 -2.55
N ILE A 248 -0.95 7.01 -2.51
CA ILE A 248 -0.39 8.25 -2.00
C ILE A 248 -1.39 8.98 -1.10
N ILE A 249 -0.88 9.61 -0.05
CA ILE A 249 -1.64 10.46 0.87
C ILE A 249 -0.81 11.66 1.29
N MET A 250 -1.45 12.82 1.49
CA MET A 250 -0.81 14.08 1.84
C MET A 250 -1.77 14.95 2.66
N LEU A 251 -1.27 15.57 3.72
CA LEU A 251 -1.92 16.70 4.40
C LEU A 251 -1.72 17.96 3.57
N ASN A 252 -2.81 18.75 3.41
CA ASN A 252 -2.79 19.98 2.63
C ASN A 252 -2.68 21.19 3.56
#